data_51a5048a6b972e9768705151ba046ea8
#
_entry.id   51a5048a6b972e9768705151ba046ea8
#
_cell.length_a   1.000
_cell.length_b   1.000
_cell.length_c   1.000
_cell.angle_alpha   90.00
_cell.angle_beta   90.00
_cell.angle_gamma   90.00
#
_symmetry.space_group_name_H-M   'P 1'
#
loop_
_entity.id
_entity.type
_entity.pdbx_description
1 polymer ?
#
loop_
_entity_poly.entity_id
_entity_poly.type
_entity_poly.pdbx_seq_one_letter_code
_entity_poly.pdbx_strand_id
1 'polypeptide(L)'
;MRPELLNALTLAYLGDAIFEVYIREYLVIEKQIVKPNDLQKAAVDYVSAYAQAGFMKAAMENGWLTDEEIAIYKRGRNTKGHGAKNKKTIVHNQSSGFEAIIGHLYLEERHDRIKEIVNFYKKWVDFNKN
;
A
#
# COMPACT_ATOMS: atom_id res chain seq x y z
N MET A 1 5.46 16.24 -14.63
CA MET A 1 6.24 15.55 -13.60
C MET A 1 6.51 14.11 -14.03
N ARG A 2 7.73 13.66 -13.85
CA ARG A 2 8.13 12.30 -14.20
C ARG A 2 8.40 11.51 -12.91
N PRO A 3 7.40 10.77 -12.41
CA PRO A 3 7.54 10.08 -11.11
C PRO A 3 8.70 9.09 -11.06
N GLU A 4 9.07 8.49 -12.21
CA GLU A 4 10.18 7.54 -12.28
C GLU A 4 11.52 8.17 -11.93
N LEU A 5 11.62 9.51 -11.94
CA LEU A 5 12.84 10.24 -11.58
C LEU A 5 12.90 10.58 -10.09
N LEU A 6 11.81 10.38 -9.36
CA LEU A 6 11.80 10.64 -7.93
C LEU A 6 12.39 9.47 -7.14
N ASN A 7 12.95 9.80 -5.98
CA ASN A 7 13.38 8.78 -5.03
C ASN A 7 12.17 7.93 -4.64
N ALA A 8 12.33 6.62 -4.60
CA ALA A 8 11.23 5.71 -4.30
C ALA A 8 10.64 5.96 -2.91
N LEU A 9 11.43 6.39 -1.94
CA LEU A 9 10.91 6.70 -0.61
C LEU A 9 10.10 7.99 -0.59
N THR A 10 10.38 8.92 -1.50
CA THR A 10 9.54 10.12 -1.69
C THR A 10 8.18 9.70 -2.23
N LEU A 11 8.16 8.77 -3.19
CA LEU A 11 6.91 8.23 -3.70
C LEU A 11 6.12 7.51 -2.61
N ALA A 12 6.81 6.74 -1.77
CA ALA A 12 6.17 6.03 -0.66
C ALA A 12 5.58 7.01 0.37
N TYR A 13 6.29 8.09 0.66
CA TYR A 13 5.80 9.12 1.57
C TYR A 13 4.46 9.69 1.09
N LEU A 14 4.37 10.04 -0.19
CA LEU A 14 3.12 10.51 -0.79
C LEU A 14 2.06 9.40 -0.80
N GLY A 15 2.45 8.21 -1.20
CA GLY A 15 1.55 7.07 -1.31
C GLY A 15 0.91 6.69 0.02
N ASP A 16 1.65 6.80 1.11
CA ASP A 16 1.13 6.55 2.44
C ASP A 16 -0.07 7.44 2.73
N ALA A 17 0.04 8.75 2.47
CA ALA A 17 -1.04 9.69 2.70
C ALA A 17 -2.26 9.41 1.81
N ILE A 18 -2.00 9.13 0.53
CA ILE A 18 -3.08 8.83 -0.42
C ILE A 18 -3.82 7.55 -0.01
N PHE A 19 -3.09 6.50 0.32
CA PHE A 19 -3.67 5.23 0.73
C PHE A 19 -4.52 5.40 2.00
N GLU A 20 -4.02 6.17 2.95
CA GLU A 20 -4.75 6.48 4.19
C GLU A 20 -6.11 7.11 3.90
N VAL A 21 -6.18 8.06 2.95
CA VAL A 21 -7.45 8.69 2.59
C VAL A 21 -8.46 7.65 2.11
N TYR A 22 -8.05 6.76 1.21
CA TYR A 22 -8.95 5.72 0.69
C TYR A 22 -9.43 4.79 1.79
N ILE A 23 -8.55 4.40 2.71
CA ILE A 23 -8.92 3.48 3.79
C ILE A 23 -9.84 4.18 4.79
N ARG A 24 -9.53 5.41 5.16
CA ARG A 24 -10.38 6.17 6.09
C ARG A 24 -11.77 6.39 5.50
N GLU A 25 -11.85 6.73 4.22
CA GLU A 25 -13.14 6.88 3.56
C GLU A 25 -13.94 5.57 3.59
N TYR A 26 -13.27 4.45 3.31
CA TYR A 26 -13.89 3.13 3.36
C TYR A 26 -14.49 2.84 4.75
N LEU A 27 -13.72 3.11 5.80
CA LEU A 27 -14.17 2.84 7.17
C LEU A 27 -15.36 3.72 7.58
N VAL A 28 -15.33 4.98 7.18
CA VAL A 28 -16.38 5.94 7.53
C VAL A 28 -17.65 5.69 6.71
N ILE A 29 -17.51 5.54 5.38
CA ILE A 29 -18.66 5.50 4.48
C ILE A 29 -19.22 4.08 4.34
N GLU A 30 -18.38 3.09 4.07
CA GLU A 30 -18.88 1.74 3.80
C GLU A 30 -19.04 0.92 5.08
N LYS A 31 -18.08 0.99 5.99
CA LYS A 31 -18.17 0.27 7.26
C LYS A 31 -19.00 1.03 8.30
N GLN A 32 -19.28 2.31 8.04
CA GLN A 32 -20.11 3.17 8.89
C GLN A 32 -19.64 3.23 10.36
N ILE A 33 -18.33 3.23 10.55
CA ILE A 33 -17.72 3.39 11.87
C ILE A 33 -17.67 4.88 12.16
N VAL A 34 -18.21 5.31 13.30
CA VAL A 34 -18.34 6.73 13.61
C VAL A 34 -17.47 7.19 14.77
N LYS A 35 -17.14 6.30 15.70
CA LYS A 35 -16.36 6.68 16.89
C LYS A 35 -14.87 6.71 16.55
N PRO A 36 -14.16 7.82 16.87
CA PRO A 36 -12.73 7.91 16.53
C PRO A 36 -11.87 6.75 17.05
N ASN A 37 -12.11 6.28 18.26
CA ASN A 37 -11.34 5.15 18.80
C ASN A 37 -11.58 3.87 17.99
N ASP A 38 -12.82 3.65 17.57
CA ASP A 38 -13.15 2.47 16.76
C ASP A 38 -12.54 2.57 15.37
N LEU A 39 -12.49 3.79 14.80
CA LEU A 39 -11.84 4.03 13.52
C LEU A 39 -10.36 3.71 13.59
N GLN A 40 -9.66 4.16 14.64
CA GLN A 40 -8.24 3.88 14.80
C GLN A 40 -7.95 2.39 14.93
N LYS A 41 -8.78 1.69 15.71
CA LYS A 41 -8.62 0.24 15.85
C LYS A 41 -8.85 -0.51 14.56
N ALA A 42 -9.90 -0.15 13.83
CA ALA A 42 -10.22 -0.78 12.57
C ALA A 42 -9.14 -0.49 11.51
N ALA A 43 -8.61 0.73 11.50
CA ALA A 43 -7.62 1.14 10.51
C ALA A 43 -6.36 0.30 10.54
N VAL A 44 -5.92 -0.15 11.72
CA VAL A 44 -4.70 -0.95 11.86
C VAL A 44 -4.72 -2.18 10.97
N ASP A 45 -5.89 -2.84 10.85
CA ASP A 45 -6.03 -4.04 10.02
C ASP A 45 -5.74 -3.76 8.54
N TYR A 46 -5.92 -2.51 8.11
CA TYR A 46 -5.78 -2.14 6.70
C TYR A 46 -4.49 -1.39 6.40
N VAL A 47 -3.92 -0.67 7.36
CA VAL A 47 -2.78 0.21 7.07
C VAL A 47 -1.45 -0.29 7.64
N SER A 48 -1.47 -1.39 8.38
CA SER A 48 -0.23 -1.91 8.96
C SER A 48 0.75 -2.37 7.88
N ALA A 49 2.03 -2.32 8.21
CA ALA A 49 3.05 -2.81 7.29
C ALA A 49 2.86 -4.31 6.98
N TYR A 50 2.40 -5.07 7.95
CA TYR A 50 2.12 -6.50 7.77
C TYR A 50 0.99 -6.72 6.76
N ALA A 51 -0.07 -5.92 6.83
CA ALA A 51 -1.17 -6.03 5.87
C ALA A 51 -0.69 -5.69 4.46
N GLN A 52 0.08 -4.61 4.31
CA GLN A 52 0.59 -4.20 3.00
C GLN A 52 1.55 -5.24 2.41
N ALA A 53 2.45 -5.77 3.22
CA ALA A 53 3.38 -6.80 2.78
C ALA A 53 2.64 -8.08 2.38
N GLY A 54 1.66 -8.49 3.16
CA GLY A 54 0.85 -9.68 2.86
C GLY A 54 0.05 -9.54 1.57
N PHE A 55 -0.55 -8.36 1.37
CA PHE A 55 -1.26 -8.07 0.13
C PHE A 55 -0.32 -8.16 -1.08
N MET A 56 0.87 -7.56 -0.98
CA MET A 56 1.82 -7.58 -2.09
C MET A 56 2.22 -9.00 -2.45
N LYS A 57 2.47 -9.83 -1.44
CA LYS A 57 2.80 -11.24 -1.68
C LYS A 57 1.67 -11.93 -2.46
N ALA A 58 0.43 -11.76 -2.01
CA ALA A 58 -0.72 -12.38 -2.66
C ALA A 58 -0.91 -11.86 -4.08
N ALA A 59 -0.82 -10.54 -4.28
CA ALA A 59 -1.01 -9.93 -5.59
C ALA A 59 0.05 -10.36 -6.58
N MET A 60 1.30 -10.48 -6.13
CA MET A 60 2.38 -10.93 -7.00
C MET A 60 2.25 -12.42 -7.35
N GLU A 61 1.89 -13.26 -6.37
CA GLU A 61 1.70 -14.69 -6.61
C GLU A 61 0.57 -14.96 -7.61
N ASN A 62 -0.45 -14.11 -7.62
CA ASN A 62 -1.57 -14.23 -8.53
C ASN A 62 -1.35 -13.56 -9.88
N GLY A 63 -0.20 -12.94 -10.09
CA GLY A 63 0.09 -12.26 -11.35
C GLY A 63 -0.83 -11.08 -11.63
N TRP A 64 -1.38 -10.47 -10.59
CA TRP A 64 -2.39 -9.40 -10.73
C TRP A 64 -1.79 -8.04 -11.04
N LEU A 65 -0.56 -7.79 -10.58
CA LEU A 65 0.11 -6.51 -10.78
C LEU A 65 0.77 -6.44 -12.15
N THR A 66 0.86 -5.21 -12.69
CA THR A 66 1.59 -5.01 -13.94
C THR A 66 3.10 -5.09 -13.71
N ASP A 67 3.86 -5.31 -14.79
CA ASP A 67 5.32 -5.32 -14.70
C ASP A 67 5.87 -4.00 -14.20
N GLU A 68 5.27 -2.89 -14.62
CA GLU A 68 5.65 -1.55 -14.15
C GLU A 68 5.44 -1.44 -12.63
N GLU A 69 4.30 -1.89 -12.14
CA GLU A 69 3.99 -1.82 -10.72
C GLU A 69 4.96 -2.68 -9.89
N ILE A 70 5.30 -3.85 -10.39
CA ILE A 70 6.27 -4.71 -9.73
C ILE A 70 7.65 -4.04 -9.68
N ALA A 71 8.06 -3.38 -10.78
CA ALA A 71 9.33 -2.67 -10.82
C ALA A 71 9.38 -1.52 -9.80
N ILE A 72 8.30 -0.76 -9.71
CA ILE A 72 8.19 0.33 -8.72
C ILE A 72 8.28 -0.24 -7.31
N TYR A 73 7.55 -1.32 -7.05
CA TYR A 73 7.57 -2.00 -5.76
C TYR A 73 8.99 -2.42 -5.37
N LYS A 74 9.69 -3.08 -6.28
CA LYS A 74 11.05 -3.55 -6.00
C LYS A 74 12.00 -2.40 -5.72
N ARG A 75 11.87 -1.30 -6.46
CA ARG A 75 12.69 -0.12 -6.23
C ARG A 75 12.44 0.46 -4.84
N GLY A 76 11.16 0.57 -4.42
CA GLY A 76 10.82 1.07 -3.09
C GLY A 76 11.28 0.14 -1.98
N ARG A 77 11.10 -1.17 -2.17
CA ARG A 77 11.54 -2.17 -1.22
C ARG A 77 13.05 -2.17 -1.02
N ASN A 78 13.80 -1.93 -2.08
CA ASN A 78 15.26 -2.07 -2.08
C ASN A 78 16.01 -0.78 -1.75
N THR A 79 15.33 0.35 -1.67
CA THR A 79 15.98 1.66 -1.50
C THR A 79 16.77 1.76 -0.19
N LYS A 80 16.36 1.05 0.85
CA LYS A 80 17.04 1.08 2.16
C LYS A 80 18.21 0.11 2.28
N GLY A 81 18.65 -0.44 1.16
CA GLY A 81 19.83 -1.29 1.11
C GLY A 81 19.53 -2.76 1.39
N HIS A 82 20.59 -3.55 1.34
CA HIS A 82 20.53 -5.01 1.41
C HIS A 82 20.74 -5.57 2.81
N GLY A 83 20.74 -4.72 3.83
CA GLY A 83 21.08 -5.12 5.19
C GLY A 83 19.91 -5.60 6.04
N ALA A 84 18.71 -5.71 5.46
CA ALA A 84 17.54 -6.12 6.21
C ALA A 84 17.67 -7.58 6.64
N LYS A 85 17.95 -7.79 7.93
CA LYS A 85 18.24 -9.13 8.46
C LYS A 85 17.14 -9.68 9.37
N ASN A 86 16.19 -8.83 9.78
CA ASN A 86 15.09 -9.30 10.60
C ASN A 86 13.76 -9.09 9.88
N LYS A 87 12.77 -9.88 10.31
CA LYS A 87 11.45 -9.90 9.68
C LYS A 87 10.76 -8.54 9.69
N LYS A 88 10.90 -7.80 10.79
CA LYS A 88 10.25 -6.50 10.93
C LYS A 88 10.76 -5.50 9.88
N THR A 89 12.07 -5.45 9.67
CA THR A 89 12.66 -4.57 8.66
C THR A 89 12.27 -4.97 7.26
N ILE A 90 12.24 -6.27 6.96
CA ILE A 90 11.82 -6.79 5.67
C ILE A 90 10.38 -6.38 5.37
N VAL A 91 9.48 -6.56 6.32
CA VAL A 91 8.07 -6.20 6.19
C VAL A 91 7.92 -4.69 5.97
N HIS A 92 8.68 -3.89 6.73
CA HIS A 92 8.63 -2.44 6.57
C HIS A 92 9.09 -2.00 5.17
N ASN A 93 10.14 -2.62 4.65
CA ASN A 93 10.62 -2.32 3.29
C ASN A 93 9.58 -2.70 2.24
N GLN A 94 8.91 -3.84 2.42
CA GLN A 94 7.83 -4.25 1.52
C GLN A 94 6.66 -3.28 1.57
N SER A 95 6.32 -2.78 2.74
CA SER A 95 5.30 -1.75 2.92
C SER A 95 5.67 -0.48 2.15
N SER A 96 6.92 -0.04 2.26
CA SER A 96 7.40 1.12 1.51
C SER A 96 7.28 0.91 0.00
N GLY A 97 7.55 -0.31 -0.47
CA GLY A 97 7.39 -0.66 -1.89
C GLY A 97 5.94 -0.54 -2.35
N PHE A 98 5.00 -1.03 -1.54
CA PHE A 98 3.58 -0.90 -1.85
C PHE A 98 3.17 0.57 -1.93
N GLU A 99 3.55 1.36 -0.93
CA GLU A 99 3.21 2.78 -0.90
C GLU A 99 3.81 3.54 -2.07
N ALA A 100 5.00 3.13 -2.53
CA ALA A 100 5.62 3.75 -3.70
C ALA A 100 4.77 3.54 -4.96
N ILE A 101 4.13 2.38 -5.11
CA ILE A 101 3.20 2.15 -6.23
C ILE A 101 2.08 3.18 -6.19
N ILE A 102 1.47 3.37 -5.04
CA ILE A 102 0.33 4.30 -4.90
C ILE A 102 0.77 5.73 -5.21
N GLY A 103 1.91 6.16 -4.67
CA GLY A 103 2.42 7.51 -4.91
C GLY A 103 2.76 7.75 -6.37
N HIS A 104 3.36 6.77 -7.04
CA HIS A 104 3.71 6.85 -8.46
C HIS A 104 2.44 7.00 -9.32
N LEU A 105 1.45 6.14 -9.08
CA LEU A 105 0.19 6.19 -9.83
C LEU A 105 -0.54 7.51 -9.60
N TYR A 106 -0.51 8.03 -8.38
CA TYR A 106 -1.16 9.30 -8.06
C TYR A 106 -0.53 10.46 -8.87
N LEU A 107 0.78 10.51 -8.94
CA LEU A 107 1.47 11.56 -9.69
C LEU A 107 1.27 11.44 -11.19
N GLU A 108 0.99 10.23 -11.67
CA GLU A 108 0.62 10.01 -13.07
C GLU A 108 -0.87 10.23 -13.33
N GLU A 109 -1.62 10.64 -12.30
CA GLU A 109 -3.06 10.87 -12.39
C GLU A 109 -3.84 9.61 -12.78
N ARG A 110 -3.33 8.44 -12.45
CA ARG A 110 -3.97 7.16 -12.74
C ARG A 110 -4.87 6.74 -11.58
N HIS A 111 -5.85 7.56 -11.29
CA HIS A 111 -6.75 7.37 -10.15
C HIS A 111 -7.60 6.11 -10.27
N ASP A 112 -7.99 5.72 -11.48
CA ASP A 112 -8.78 4.49 -11.67
C ASP A 112 -7.98 3.26 -11.26
N ARG A 113 -6.68 3.23 -11.57
CA ARG A 113 -5.84 2.10 -11.17
C ARG A 113 -5.65 2.06 -9.66
N ILE A 114 -5.47 3.23 -9.03
CA ILE A 114 -5.40 3.29 -7.56
C ILE A 114 -6.67 2.69 -6.95
N LYS A 115 -7.83 3.05 -7.48
CA LYS A 115 -9.11 2.52 -6.99
C LYS A 115 -9.19 1.01 -7.15
N GLU A 116 -8.72 0.47 -8.27
CA GLU A 116 -8.69 -0.98 -8.49
C GLU A 116 -7.82 -1.66 -7.44
N ILE A 117 -6.63 -1.12 -7.20
CA ILE A 117 -5.70 -1.69 -6.21
C ILE A 117 -6.30 -1.62 -4.82
N VAL A 118 -6.87 -0.48 -4.45
CA VAL A 118 -7.47 -0.30 -3.12
C VAL A 118 -8.67 -1.24 -2.93
N ASN A 119 -9.51 -1.39 -3.98
CA ASN A 119 -10.67 -2.28 -3.89
C ASN A 119 -10.24 -3.74 -3.70
N PHE A 120 -9.23 -4.18 -4.43
CA PHE A 120 -8.70 -5.53 -4.26
C PHE A 120 -8.09 -5.69 -2.87
N TYR A 121 -7.34 -4.67 -2.43
CA TYR A 121 -6.71 -4.65 -1.11
C TYR A 121 -7.76 -4.82 0.01
N LYS A 122 -8.82 -4.02 -0.04
CA LYS A 122 -9.88 -4.08 0.97
C LYS A 122 -10.51 -5.46 1.04
N LYS A 123 -10.81 -6.04 -0.11
CA LYS A 123 -11.39 -7.38 -0.18
C LYS A 123 -10.43 -8.43 0.38
N TRP A 124 -9.16 -8.30 0.05
CA TRP A 124 -8.14 -9.21 0.55
C TRP A 124 -8.03 -9.16 2.07
N VAL A 125 -8.00 -7.95 2.63
CA VAL A 125 -7.93 -7.76 4.09
C VAL A 125 -9.20 -8.33 4.75
N ASP A 126 -10.37 -7.98 4.23
CA ASP A 126 -11.63 -8.44 4.81
C ASP A 126 -11.74 -9.97 4.79
N PHE A 127 -11.28 -10.59 3.71
CA PHE A 127 -11.26 -12.07 3.60
C PHE A 127 -10.31 -12.70 4.61
N ASN A 128 -9.18 -12.06 4.90
CA ASN A 128 -8.13 -12.63 5.75
C ASN A 128 -8.20 -12.20 7.22
N LYS A 129 -9.18 -11.38 7.61
CA LYS A 129 -9.28 -10.86 8.97
C LYS A 129 -9.62 -11.91 10.02
N ASN A 130 -10.20 -13.00 9.63
CA ASN A 130 -10.61 -14.03 10.58
C ASN A 130 -9.52 -15.08 10.73
#